data_feed2344d6305bd59303d584e8c1f1b3
#
_entry.id   feed2344d6305bd59303d584e8c1f1b3
#
_cell.length_a   1.000
_cell.length_b   1.000
_cell.length_c   1.000
_cell.angle_alpha   90.00
_cell.angle_beta   90.00
_cell.angle_gamma   90.00
#
_symmetry.space_group_name_H-M   'P 1'
#
loop_
_entity.id
_entity.type
_entity.pdbx_description
1 polymer ?
#
loop_
_entity_poly.entity_id
_entity_poly.type
_entity_poly.pdbx_seq_one_letter_code
_entity_poly.pdbx_strand_id
1 'polypeptide(L)'
;TWRFAPVVHPSVTDPAADSDEVRPAEYHALLLLASTGMMFAVSALDLLTLYLGLELMTLCSYILVGITFNSSASNEAAIKYFLLGSFASALLLYGISLTYGVTGATGFEAIAAAVSVDGAGTDRMIWVAIGLLGAGLAFKVAAFPFHAWAPDAYQGASAPVAAFLAAASKAAGLAALGRVCLVAFESQSGVLSMGLAG
;
A
#
# COMPACT_ATOMS: atom_id res chain seq x y z
N THR A 1 -15.62 0.94 -29.40
CA THR A 1 -16.58 0.17 -28.60
C THR A 1 -15.84 -0.38 -27.38
N TRP A 2 -15.97 0.30 -26.25
CA TRP A 2 -15.46 -0.13 -24.97
C TRP A 2 -16.29 -1.31 -24.48
N ARG A 3 -15.77 -2.53 -24.57
CA ARG A 3 -16.35 -3.65 -23.83
C ARG A 3 -15.82 -3.54 -22.41
N PHE A 4 -16.62 -2.97 -21.52
CA PHE A 4 -16.46 -3.18 -20.08
C PHE A 4 -16.52 -4.68 -19.82
N ALA A 5 -15.81 -5.14 -18.76
CA ALA A 5 -15.66 -6.53 -18.40
C ALA A 5 -16.90 -7.38 -18.77
N PRO A 6 -16.74 -8.56 -19.35
CA PRO A 6 -17.87 -9.36 -19.77
C PRO A 6 -18.81 -9.54 -18.58
N VAL A 7 -20.05 -9.08 -18.75
CA VAL A 7 -21.14 -9.50 -17.86
C VAL A 7 -21.32 -10.97 -18.13
N VAL A 8 -20.71 -11.80 -17.30
CA VAL A 8 -20.83 -13.23 -17.40
C VAL A 8 -22.23 -13.60 -16.95
N HIS A 9 -23.09 -13.95 -17.91
CA HIS A 9 -24.35 -14.61 -17.61
C HIS A 9 -24.03 -16.06 -17.22
N PRO A 10 -24.47 -16.54 -16.05
CA PRO A 10 -24.30 -17.94 -15.70
C PRO A 10 -25.11 -18.81 -16.64
N SER A 11 -24.47 -19.50 -17.57
CA SER A 11 -25.10 -20.61 -18.32
C SER A 11 -25.04 -21.86 -17.43
N VAL A 12 -26.22 -22.31 -17.00
CA VAL A 12 -26.49 -23.36 -16.01
C VAL A 12 -26.24 -24.79 -16.58
N THR A 13 -25.26 -25.05 -17.44
CA THR A 13 -25.26 -26.40 -18.07
C THR A 13 -23.90 -27.09 -18.25
N ASP A 14 -22.77 -26.56 -17.73
CA ASP A 14 -21.51 -27.31 -17.86
C ASP A 14 -20.65 -27.22 -16.59
N PRO A 15 -20.60 -28.30 -15.76
CA PRO A 15 -19.75 -28.31 -14.57
C PRO A 15 -18.25 -28.30 -14.87
N ALA A 16 -17.83 -28.49 -16.13
CA ALA A 16 -16.42 -28.38 -16.53
C ALA A 16 -16.04 -26.96 -16.99
N ALA A 17 -17.01 -26.10 -17.30
CA ALA A 17 -16.79 -24.69 -17.68
C ALA A 17 -16.57 -23.77 -16.47
N ASP A 18 -16.81 -24.27 -15.25
CA ASP A 18 -16.82 -23.48 -14.00
C ASP A 18 -15.40 -23.17 -13.46
N SER A 19 -14.33 -23.64 -14.10
CA SER A 19 -12.97 -23.50 -13.60
C SER A 19 -12.20 -22.28 -14.11
N ASP A 20 -12.70 -21.56 -15.11
CA ASP A 20 -11.97 -20.42 -15.74
C ASP A 20 -12.59 -19.04 -15.45
N GLU A 21 -13.73 -18.97 -14.77
CA GLU A 21 -14.42 -17.71 -14.54
C GLU A 21 -14.00 -17.06 -13.22
N VAL A 22 -13.45 -15.84 -13.33
CA VAL A 22 -13.34 -14.90 -12.19
C VAL A 22 -14.72 -14.81 -11.53
N ARG A 23 -14.84 -15.21 -10.26
CA ARG A 23 -16.10 -15.12 -9.53
C ARG A 23 -16.47 -13.65 -9.28
N PRO A 24 -17.52 -13.12 -9.91
CA PRO A 24 -17.79 -11.68 -9.88
C PRO A 24 -18.00 -11.15 -8.46
N ALA A 25 -18.60 -11.96 -7.58
CA ALA A 25 -18.83 -11.58 -6.18
C ALA A 25 -17.53 -11.37 -5.41
N GLU A 26 -16.56 -12.27 -5.57
CA GLU A 26 -15.25 -12.19 -4.92
C GLU A 26 -14.46 -10.98 -5.43
N TYR A 27 -14.47 -10.74 -6.75
CA TYR A 27 -13.83 -9.58 -7.36
C TYR A 27 -14.37 -8.25 -6.79
N HIS A 28 -15.69 -8.09 -6.76
CA HIS A 28 -16.30 -6.86 -6.25
C HIS A 28 -16.10 -6.70 -4.75
N ALA A 29 -16.17 -7.79 -3.98
CA ALA A 29 -15.92 -7.75 -2.54
C ALA A 29 -14.48 -7.29 -2.24
N LEU A 30 -13.49 -7.84 -2.94
CA LEU A 30 -12.08 -7.46 -2.79
C LEU A 30 -11.84 -6.01 -3.20
N LEU A 31 -12.46 -5.54 -4.28
CA LEU A 31 -12.36 -4.16 -4.72
C LEU A 31 -12.94 -3.18 -3.69
N LEU A 32 -14.10 -3.51 -3.11
CA LEU A 32 -14.72 -2.71 -2.06
C LEU A 32 -13.90 -2.70 -0.78
N LEU A 33 -13.36 -3.86 -0.36
CA LEU A 33 -12.48 -3.95 0.81
C LEU A 33 -11.18 -3.16 0.59
N ALA A 34 -10.56 -3.26 -0.60
CA ALA A 34 -9.38 -2.47 -0.94
C ALA A 34 -9.69 -0.96 -0.88
N SER A 35 -10.83 -0.54 -1.45
CA SER A 35 -11.27 0.86 -1.41
C SER A 35 -11.52 1.33 0.03
N THR A 36 -12.12 0.50 0.87
CA THR A 36 -12.30 0.77 2.30
C THR A 36 -10.95 0.95 2.99
N GLY A 37 -9.98 0.07 2.73
CA GLY A 37 -8.61 0.21 3.24
C GLY A 37 -7.96 1.54 2.86
N MET A 38 -8.13 1.98 1.59
CA MET A 38 -7.64 3.29 1.14
C MET A 38 -8.28 4.44 1.92
N MET A 39 -9.61 4.40 2.13
CA MET A 39 -10.33 5.43 2.90
C MET A 39 -9.82 5.50 4.33
N PHE A 40 -9.61 4.36 5.00
CA PHE A 40 -9.01 4.32 6.33
C PHE A 40 -7.59 4.89 6.35
N ALA A 41 -6.75 4.51 5.40
CA ALA A 41 -5.37 5.01 5.32
C ALA A 41 -5.33 6.54 5.12
N VAL A 42 -6.17 7.07 4.23
CA VAL A 42 -6.21 8.52 3.94
C VAL A 42 -6.80 9.32 5.10
N SER A 43 -7.76 8.79 5.84
CA SER A 43 -8.38 9.45 6.99
C SER A 43 -7.63 9.25 8.31
N ALA A 44 -6.60 8.39 8.34
CA ALA A 44 -5.89 8.06 9.56
C ALA A 44 -5.29 9.28 10.27
N LEU A 45 -5.38 9.32 11.58
CA LEU A 45 -4.76 10.33 12.46
C LEU A 45 -3.57 9.78 13.23
N ASP A 46 -3.28 8.50 13.05
CA ASP A 46 -2.18 7.79 13.70
C ASP A 46 -1.55 6.75 12.77
N LEU A 47 -0.30 6.36 13.08
CA LEU A 47 0.48 5.41 12.28
C LEU A 47 -0.12 4.01 12.25
N LEU A 48 -0.81 3.55 13.31
CA LEU A 48 -1.39 2.20 13.35
C LEU A 48 -2.62 2.10 12.46
N THR A 49 -3.53 3.09 12.53
CA THR A 49 -4.71 3.15 11.66
C THR A 49 -4.28 3.28 10.20
N LEU A 50 -3.27 4.11 9.92
CA LEU A 50 -2.69 4.23 8.57
C LEU A 50 -2.15 2.88 8.09
N TYR A 51 -1.37 2.19 8.91
CA TYR A 51 -0.81 0.87 8.59
C TYR A 51 -1.91 -0.15 8.29
N LEU A 52 -2.92 -0.26 9.17
CA LEU A 52 -4.03 -1.21 8.98
C LEU A 52 -4.82 -0.94 7.70
N GLY A 53 -5.07 0.35 7.39
CA GLY A 53 -5.72 0.73 6.13
C GLY A 53 -4.90 0.35 4.90
N LEU A 54 -3.58 0.61 4.94
CA LEU A 54 -2.67 0.21 3.87
C LEU A 54 -2.56 -1.31 3.72
N GLU A 55 -2.58 -2.07 4.82
CA GLU A 55 -2.54 -3.53 4.77
C GLU A 55 -3.82 -4.12 4.19
N LEU A 56 -5.00 -3.62 4.63
CA LEU A 56 -6.28 -4.07 4.07
C LEU A 56 -6.32 -3.84 2.55
N MET A 57 -5.94 -2.64 2.09
CA MET A 57 -5.82 -2.33 0.66
C MET A 57 -4.88 -3.30 -0.05
N THR A 58 -3.71 -3.55 0.54
CA THR A 58 -2.63 -4.29 -0.12
C THR A 58 -2.93 -5.78 -0.19
N LEU A 59 -3.45 -6.38 0.90
CA LEU A 59 -3.84 -7.80 0.93
C LEU A 59 -4.91 -8.10 -0.12
N CYS A 60 -5.94 -7.24 -0.23
CA CYS A 60 -6.94 -7.37 -1.28
C CYS A 60 -6.32 -7.23 -2.68
N SER A 61 -5.35 -6.32 -2.84
CA SER A 61 -4.66 -6.10 -4.11
C SER A 61 -3.83 -7.32 -4.55
N TYR A 62 -3.18 -8.02 -3.64
CA TYR A 62 -2.45 -9.26 -3.97
C TYR A 62 -3.38 -10.32 -4.55
N ILE A 63 -4.55 -10.49 -3.95
CA ILE A 63 -5.55 -11.46 -4.43
C ILE A 63 -6.13 -11.00 -5.77
N LEU A 64 -6.42 -9.70 -5.94
CA LEU A 64 -6.93 -9.14 -7.19
C LEU A 64 -5.95 -9.32 -8.35
N VAL A 65 -4.64 -9.19 -8.14
CA VAL A 65 -3.63 -9.45 -9.18
C VAL A 65 -3.65 -10.92 -9.60
N GLY A 66 -3.81 -11.85 -8.65
CA GLY A 66 -3.86 -13.30 -8.91
C GLY A 66 -5.26 -13.86 -9.17
N ILE A 67 -6.27 -13.02 -9.40
CA ILE A 67 -7.66 -13.49 -9.48
C ILE A 67 -7.96 -14.35 -10.72
N THR A 68 -7.09 -14.31 -11.72
CA THR A 68 -7.18 -15.17 -12.91
C THR A 68 -6.41 -16.47 -12.65
N PHE A 69 -7.03 -17.40 -11.94
CA PHE A 69 -6.40 -18.60 -11.38
C PHE A 69 -5.67 -19.49 -12.38
N ASN A 70 -6.15 -19.58 -13.62
CA ASN A 70 -5.55 -20.45 -14.66
C ASN A 70 -4.43 -19.74 -15.46
N SER A 71 -4.11 -18.49 -15.14
CA SER A 71 -2.99 -17.77 -15.76
C SER A 71 -1.72 -17.92 -14.91
N SER A 72 -0.72 -18.61 -15.45
CA SER A 72 0.59 -18.71 -14.78
C SER A 72 1.24 -17.33 -14.58
N ALA A 73 1.05 -16.41 -15.51
CA ALA A 73 1.55 -15.04 -15.42
C ALA A 73 0.88 -14.26 -14.27
N SER A 74 -0.45 -14.41 -14.10
CA SER A 74 -1.20 -13.79 -13.01
C SER A 74 -0.75 -14.33 -11.65
N ASN A 75 -0.59 -15.64 -11.53
CA ASN A 75 -0.14 -16.29 -10.30
C ASN A 75 1.30 -15.89 -9.94
N GLU A 76 2.21 -15.87 -10.91
CA GLU A 76 3.59 -15.44 -10.72
C GLU A 76 3.65 -13.96 -10.26
N ALA A 77 2.91 -13.09 -10.92
CA ALA A 77 2.83 -11.67 -10.57
C ALA A 77 2.29 -11.46 -9.16
N ALA A 78 1.24 -12.20 -8.78
CA ALA A 78 0.66 -12.14 -7.44
C ALA A 78 1.65 -12.57 -6.36
N ILE A 79 2.39 -13.66 -6.59
CA ILE A 79 3.40 -14.17 -5.65
C ILE A 79 4.55 -13.16 -5.49
N LYS A 80 5.08 -12.63 -6.60
CA LYS A 80 6.14 -11.62 -6.56
C LYS A 80 5.68 -10.36 -5.82
N TYR A 81 4.48 -9.88 -6.13
CA TYR A 81 3.90 -8.72 -5.48
C TYR A 81 3.68 -8.95 -3.98
N PHE A 82 3.15 -10.12 -3.60
CA PHE A 82 2.98 -10.51 -2.21
C PHE A 82 4.31 -10.56 -1.45
N LEU A 83 5.33 -11.24 -1.97
CA LEU A 83 6.62 -11.38 -1.30
C LEU A 83 7.32 -10.03 -1.08
N LEU A 84 7.41 -9.21 -2.14
CA LEU A 84 8.03 -7.89 -2.05
C LEU A 84 7.20 -6.95 -1.17
N GLY A 85 5.88 -7.03 -1.26
CA GLY A 85 4.97 -6.22 -0.48
C GLY A 85 4.99 -6.56 1.00
N SER A 86 5.03 -7.84 1.35
CA SER A 86 5.14 -8.29 2.76
C SER A 86 6.45 -7.82 3.39
N PHE A 87 7.55 -7.86 2.63
CA PHE A 87 8.82 -7.31 3.10
C PHE A 87 8.73 -5.79 3.36
N ALA A 88 8.16 -5.04 2.41
CA ALA A 88 7.96 -3.59 2.58
C ALA A 88 7.04 -3.25 3.76
N SER A 89 6.01 -4.07 3.98
CA SER A 89 5.10 -3.97 5.12
C SER A 89 5.80 -4.20 6.45
N ALA A 90 6.69 -5.18 6.52
CA ALA A 90 7.51 -5.42 7.70
C ALA A 90 8.44 -4.23 8.01
N LEU A 91 9.06 -3.62 6.99
CA LEU A 91 9.86 -2.40 7.16
C LEU A 91 9.01 -1.25 7.70
N LEU A 92 7.81 -1.06 7.14
CA LEU A 92 6.88 -0.02 7.58
C LEU A 92 6.49 -0.21 9.06
N LEU A 93 6.09 -1.43 9.44
CA LEU A 93 5.71 -1.76 10.82
C LEU A 93 6.89 -1.60 11.78
N TYR A 94 8.09 -1.98 11.35
CA TYR A 94 9.28 -1.80 12.16
C TYR A 94 9.61 -0.30 12.35
N GLY A 95 9.44 0.51 11.31
CA GLY A 95 9.53 1.97 11.41
C GLY A 95 8.53 2.57 12.40
N ILE A 96 7.28 2.09 12.39
CA ILE A 96 6.25 2.48 13.37
C ILE A 96 6.68 2.10 14.79
N SER A 97 7.18 0.89 14.98
CA SER A 97 7.64 0.40 16.29
C SER A 97 8.79 1.26 16.84
N LEU A 98 9.77 1.62 16.00
CA LEU A 98 10.87 2.49 16.41
C LEU A 98 10.39 3.92 16.71
N THR A 99 9.48 4.46 15.91
CA THR A 99 8.86 5.77 16.17
C THR A 99 8.19 5.78 17.55
N TYR A 100 7.39 4.75 17.82
CA TYR A 100 6.74 4.59 19.12
C TYR A 100 7.77 4.44 20.25
N GLY A 101 8.83 3.66 20.05
CA GLY A 101 9.91 3.46 21.03
C GLY A 101 10.61 4.75 21.43
N VAL A 102 10.78 5.71 20.49
CA VAL A 102 11.44 6.99 20.75
C VAL A 102 10.47 8.03 21.28
N THR A 103 9.23 8.08 20.75
CA THR A 103 8.27 9.16 21.04
C THR A 103 7.23 8.80 22.08
N GLY A 104 7.00 7.49 22.33
CA GLY A 104 5.91 7.00 23.16
C GLY A 104 4.51 7.19 22.55
N ALA A 105 4.43 7.59 21.28
CA ALA A 105 3.19 7.98 20.63
C ALA A 105 3.02 7.32 19.24
N THR A 106 1.77 7.14 18.82
CA THR A 106 1.40 6.69 17.47
C THR A 106 0.64 7.76 16.69
N GLY A 107 0.00 8.71 17.39
CA GLY A 107 -0.73 9.84 16.80
C GLY A 107 0.21 10.85 16.15
N PHE A 108 -0.12 11.34 14.96
CA PHE A 108 0.75 12.24 14.19
C PHE A 108 1.12 13.51 14.93
N GLU A 109 0.15 14.18 15.57
CA GLU A 109 0.39 15.41 16.34
C GLU A 109 1.26 15.16 17.57
N ALA A 110 1.03 14.03 18.27
CA ALA A 110 1.82 13.66 19.44
C ALA A 110 3.27 13.31 19.07
N ILE A 111 3.48 12.64 17.92
CA ILE A 111 4.82 12.39 17.35
C ILE A 111 5.50 13.72 17.03
N ALA A 112 4.81 14.63 16.34
CA ALA A 112 5.34 15.94 15.97
C ALA A 112 5.75 16.74 17.23
N ALA A 113 4.94 16.72 18.28
CA ALA A 113 5.27 17.38 19.55
C ALA A 113 6.52 16.77 20.21
N ALA A 114 6.58 15.43 20.32
CA ALA A 114 7.72 14.75 20.93
C ALA A 114 9.03 15.01 20.17
N VAL A 115 8.98 15.00 18.82
CA VAL A 115 10.15 15.24 17.97
C VAL A 115 10.62 16.69 18.06
N SER A 116 9.71 17.66 18.24
CA SER A 116 10.02 19.09 18.25
C SER A 116 10.48 19.59 19.63
N VAL A 117 9.82 19.15 20.71
CA VAL A 117 9.95 19.72 22.06
C VAL A 117 10.88 18.91 22.94
N ASP A 118 10.77 17.59 22.91
CA ASP A 118 11.47 16.69 23.83
C ASP A 118 12.88 16.29 23.36
N GLY A 119 13.36 16.87 22.26
CA GLY A 119 14.67 16.54 21.69
C GLY A 119 14.75 15.14 21.06
N ALA A 120 13.62 14.41 20.96
CA ALA A 120 13.57 13.13 20.29
C ALA A 120 13.99 13.23 18.81
N GLY A 121 13.86 14.41 18.20
CA GLY A 121 14.33 14.70 16.84
C GLY A 121 15.86 14.63 16.67
N THR A 122 16.64 14.65 17.76
CA THR A 122 18.10 14.51 17.74
C THR A 122 18.56 13.06 17.93
N ASP A 123 17.64 12.16 18.32
CA ASP A 123 17.94 10.74 18.47
C ASP A 123 18.19 10.11 17.10
N ARG A 124 19.30 9.40 16.96
CA ARG A 124 19.64 8.67 15.71
C ARG A 124 18.57 7.64 15.35
N MET A 125 17.88 7.09 16.35
CA MET A 125 16.84 6.07 16.15
C MET A 125 15.63 6.63 15.39
N ILE A 126 15.29 7.91 15.60
CA ILE A 126 14.17 8.53 14.86
C ILE A 126 14.46 8.62 13.36
N TRP A 127 15.72 8.88 12.98
CA TRP A 127 16.12 8.92 11.57
C TRP A 127 16.05 7.54 10.90
N VAL A 128 16.40 6.48 11.64
CA VAL A 128 16.23 5.10 11.18
C VAL A 128 14.73 4.80 11.01
N ALA A 129 13.91 5.22 11.98
CA ALA A 129 12.46 5.05 11.90
C ALA A 129 11.86 5.75 10.67
N ILE A 130 12.24 7.03 10.44
CA ILE A 130 11.81 7.80 9.26
C ILE A 130 12.23 7.11 7.95
N GLY A 131 13.46 6.61 7.89
CA GLY A 131 13.96 5.88 6.72
C GLY A 131 13.16 4.60 6.43
N LEU A 132 12.82 3.84 7.47
CA LEU A 132 12.01 2.61 7.35
C LEU A 132 10.55 2.91 6.96
N LEU A 133 9.94 3.92 7.59
CA LEU A 133 8.60 4.41 7.21
C LEU A 133 8.60 4.87 5.75
N GLY A 134 9.59 5.66 5.37
CA GLY A 134 9.77 6.16 4.01
C GLY A 134 9.94 5.03 3.00
N ALA A 135 10.75 4.01 3.29
CA ALA A 135 10.96 2.85 2.42
C ALA A 135 9.66 2.06 2.22
N GLY A 136 8.91 1.78 3.30
CA GLY A 136 7.63 1.08 3.22
C GLY A 136 6.57 1.87 2.44
N LEU A 137 6.49 3.18 2.64
CA LEU A 137 5.55 4.05 1.91
C LEU A 137 5.99 4.26 0.45
N ALA A 138 7.30 4.38 0.18
CA ALA A 138 7.85 4.46 -1.18
C ALA A 138 7.52 3.21 -2.01
N PHE A 139 7.53 2.03 -1.38
CA PHE A 139 7.06 0.80 -2.03
C PHE A 139 5.59 0.90 -2.46
N LYS A 140 4.71 1.43 -1.60
CA LYS A 140 3.26 1.57 -1.90
C LYS A 140 2.99 2.47 -3.11
N VAL A 141 3.79 3.51 -3.31
CA VAL A 141 3.69 4.42 -4.47
C VAL A 141 4.54 3.98 -5.66
N ALA A 142 5.29 2.89 -5.52
CA ALA A 142 6.26 2.41 -6.50
C ALA A 142 7.34 3.47 -6.85
N ALA A 143 7.83 4.19 -5.84
CA ALA A 143 8.92 5.12 -6.01
C ALA A 143 10.27 4.38 -6.16
N PHE A 144 11.19 4.94 -6.94
CA PHE A 144 12.55 4.40 -7.03
C PHE A 144 13.24 4.45 -5.65
N PRO A 145 13.96 3.40 -5.24
CA PRO A 145 14.25 2.12 -5.91
C PRO A 145 13.21 1.01 -5.66
N PHE A 146 12.12 1.26 -4.94
CA PHE A 146 11.13 0.28 -4.48
C PHE A 146 10.02 -0.03 -5.50
N HIS A 147 10.27 0.19 -6.81
CA HIS A 147 9.28 0.06 -7.88
C HIS A 147 9.29 -1.31 -8.60
N ALA A 148 10.21 -2.21 -8.27
CA ALA A 148 10.45 -3.46 -9.01
C ALA A 148 9.22 -4.37 -9.12
N TRP A 149 8.27 -4.29 -8.18
CA TRP A 149 7.03 -5.06 -8.19
C TRP A 149 6.01 -4.59 -9.25
N ALA A 150 6.05 -3.30 -9.61
CA ALA A 150 4.97 -2.68 -10.38
C ALA A 150 4.87 -3.20 -11.84
N PRO A 151 5.95 -3.36 -12.61
CA PRO A 151 5.88 -3.93 -13.95
C PRO A 151 5.26 -5.32 -13.97
N ASP A 152 5.70 -6.22 -13.08
CA ASP A 152 5.21 -7.59 -13.02
C ASP A 152 3.73 -7.62 -12.62
N ALA A 153 3.35 -6.85 -11.58
CA ALA A 153 1.97 -6.77 -11.13
C ALA A 153 1.02 -6.22 -12.21
N TYR A 154 1.44 -5.20 -12.96
CA TYR A 154 0.61 -4.63 -14.02
C TYR A 154 0.50 -5.54 -15.24
N GLN A 155 1.55 -6.30 -15.57
CA GLN A 155 1.54 -7.22 -16.68
C GLN A 155 0.71 -8.48 -16.39
N GLY A 156 0.75 -8.97 -15.15
CA GLY A 156 0.01 -10.18 -14.75
C GLY A 156 -1.44 -9.92 -14.36
N ALA A 157 -1.79 -8.68 -13.99
CA ALA A 157 -3.16 -8.33 -13.60
C ALA A 157 -4.07 -8.11 -14.80
N SER A 158 -5.39 -8.30 -14.60
CA SER A 158 -6.40 -7.88 -15.57
C SER A 158 -6.40 -6.35 -15.73
N ALA A 159 -6.76 -5.83 -16.90
CA ALA A 159 -6.72 -4.40 -17.19
C ALA A 159 -7.46 -3.51 -16.15
N PRO A 160 -8.66 -3.88 -15.65
CA PRO A 160 -9.32 -3.11 -14.59
C PRO A 160 -8.52 -3.10 -13.27
N VAL A 161 -7.92 -4.24 -12.89
CA VAL A 161 -7.09 -4.33 -11.67
C VAL A 161 -5.81 -3.50 -11.82
N ALA A 162 -5.15 -3.59 -12.97
CA ALA A 162 -3.97 -2.79 -13.25
C ALA A 162 -4.28 -1.28 -13.20
N ALA A 163 -5.42 -0.84 -13.76
CA ALA A 163 -5.88 0.54 -13.68
C ALA A 163 -6.16 0.98 -12.24
N PHE A 164 -6.81 0.14 -11.43
CA PHE A 164 -7.06 0.38 -10.02
C PHE A 164 -5.76 0.56 -9.22
N LEU A 165 -4.78 -0.34 -9.44
CA LEU A 165 -3.47 -0.25 -8.79
C LEU A 165 -2.68 0.98 -9.25
N ALA A 166 -2.74 1.33 -10.54
CA ALA A 166 -2.00 2.45 -11.08
C ALA A 166 -2.54 3.81 -10.62
N ALA A 167 -3.84 3.95 -10.40
CA ALA A 167 -4.49 5.21 -10.02
C ALA A 167 -4.83 5.27 -8.53
N ALA A 168 -5.80 4.48 -8.07
CA ALA A 168 -6.38 4.62 -6.74
C ALA A 168 -5.40 4.24 -5.64
N SER A 169 -4.73 3.10 -5.77
CA SER A 169 -3.74 2.63 -4.79
C SER A 169 -2.56 3.61 -4.64
N LYS A 170 -2.06 4.18 -5.74
CA LYS A 170 -0.98 5.17 -5.69
C LYS A 170 -1.43 6.50 -5.10
N ALA A 171 -2.64 6.96 -5.42
CA ALA A 171 -3.20 8.18 -4.81
C ALA A 171 -3.31 8.03 -3.28
N ALA A 172 -3.81 6.89 -2.78
CA ALA A 172 -3.87 6.61 -1.36
C ALA A 172 -2.47 6.53 -0.72
N GLY A 173 -1.51 5.88 -1.39
CA GLY A 173 -0.12 5.80 -0.93
C GLY A 173 0.56 7.17 -0.85
N LEU A 174 0.35 8.03 -1.86
CA LEU A 174 0.87 9.41 -1.86
C LEU A 174 0.23 10.26 -0.75
N ALA A 175 -1.07 10.13 -0.52
CA ALA A 175 -1.76 10.81 0.56
C ALA A 175 -1.22 10.36 1.93
N ALA A 176 -0.99 9.05 2.13
CA ALA A 176 -0.39 8.50 3.33
C ALA A 176 1.04 9.02 3.55
N LEU A 177 1.86 9.02 2.51
CA LEU A 177 3.22 9.56 2.55
C LEU A 177 3.22 11.05 2.92
N GLY A 178 2.36 11.84 2.26
CA GLY A 178 2.20 13.27 2.54
C GLY A 178 1.81 13.53 4.00
N ARG A 179 0.87 12.76 4.55
CA ARG A 179 0.46 12.91 5.97
C ARG A 179 1.60 12.62 6.94
N VAL A 180 2.33 11.54 6.73
CA VAL A 180 3.48 11.20 7.58
C VAL A 180 4.54 12.28 7.50
N CYS A 181 4.91 12.74 6.30
CA CYS A 181 5.95 13.74 6.13
C CYS A 181 5.53 15.14 6.61
N LEU A 182 4.29 15.58 6.33
CA LEU A 182 3.86 16.94 6.56
C LEU A 182 3.22 17.17 7.94
N VAL A 183 2.77 16.11 8.61
CA VAL A 183 2.11 16.22 9.92
C VAL A 183 2.98 15.60 11.01
N ALA A 184 3.36 14.31 10.88
CA ALA A 184 4.10 13.62 11.93
C ALA A 184 5.55 14.11 12.06
N PHE A 185 6.19 14.48 10.93
CA PHE A 185 7.61 14.89 10.89
C PHE A 185 7.80 16.28 10.28
N GLU A 186 6.87 17.21 10.51
CA GLU A 186 6.90 18.56 9.98
C GLU A 186 8.23 19.28 10.35
N SER A 187 8.68 19.17 11.59
CA SER A 187 9.92 19.79 12.08
C SER A 187 11.18 19.26 11.37
N GLN A 188 11.12 18.06 10.79
CA GLN A 188 12.21 17.42 10.05
C GLN A 188 12.07 17.59 8.52
N SER A 189 10.97 18.18 8.04
CA SER A 189 10.66 18.31 6.61
C SER A 189 11.71 19.15 5.85
N GLY A 190 12.29 20.15 6.49
CA GLY A 190 13.38 20.95 5.92
C GLY A 190 14.64 20.12 5.58
N VAL A 191 14.98 19.16 6.40
CA VAL A 191 16.13 18.26 6.18
C VAL A 191 15.79 17.22 5.11
N LEU A 192 14.56 16.71 5.11
CA LEU A 192 14.08 15.75 4.11
C LEU A 192 14.03 16.38 2.71
N SER A 193 13.62 17.64 2.60
CA SER A 193 13.59 18.36 1.31
C SER A 193 14.99 18.61 0.74
N MET A 194 15.99 18.87 1.59
CA MET A 194 17.38 19.03 1.15
C MET A 194 17.99 17.68 0.68
N GLY A 195 17.62 16.58 1.30
CA GLY A 195 18.10 15.25 0.91
C GLY A 195 17.51 14.71 -0.40
N LEU A 196 16.34 15.22 -0.82
CA LEU A 196 15.68 14.85 -2.08
C LEU A 196 16.08 15.75 -3.26
N ALA A 197 16.72 16.88 -3.00
CA ALA A 197 17.13 17.86 -4.03
C ALA A 197 18.59 17.69 -4.50
N GLY A 198 19.36 16.78 -3.91
CA GLY A 198 20.73 16.42 -4.27
C GLY A 198 20.83 15.05 -4.89
#